data_001f85b0a9634c3d35bfc419f26cc6e1
#
_entry.id   001f85b0a9634c3d35bfc419f26cc6e1
#
_cell.length_a   1.000
_cell.length_b   1.000
_cell.length_c   1.000
_cell.angle_alpha   90.00
_cell.angle_beta   90.00
_cell.angle_gamma   90.00
#
_symmetry.space_group_name_H-M   'P 1'
#
loop_
_entity.id
_entity.type
_entity.pdbx_description
1 polymer ?
#
loop_
_entity_poly.entity_id
_entity_poly.type
_entity_poly.pdbx_seq_one_letter_code
_entity_poly.pdbx_strand_id
1 'polypeptide(L)'
;DKEHGSVRISCFRRGLGAIVFFAALLALGPYGGVARAASAGDTHGNSGKAASGNMPIQLFLQRRFRLPSASDVEVGPQKASPIPGLSSRIVKVHNESGQSATFVVYTDASGKTAILSDVEIGPATPGPLHGLWSRPLRPASQAPGAPAKSMLITDSPGKAILGTKLDLSKDPWGRINLDKLHLNDRATLGPDDAPVTIIEFGDLECPFCARAFSEIETVVNTTHKGKVRLIFKHFPLNIHPWAMQGAIAAECVRRQNPKAFWSFVNDIYRDQGAINPQNLRDHVNTYVGQLGLDQEALNACIMAPAAEAQVRQDRDDGTAIGVNSTPTFLVNGIELVGLPSDKSFEYVVSSELKKQHQASR
;
A
#
# COMPACT_ATOMS: atom_id res chain seq x y z
N ASP A 1 0.14 -9.61 59.62
CA ASP A 1 -0.69 -9.15 58.52
C ASP A 1 0.15 -8.24 57.64
N LYS A 2 0.50 -8.75 56.48
CA LYS A 2 1.36 -8.06 55.49
C LYS A 2 0.52 -7.66 54.32
N GLU A 3 0.25 -6.38 54.16
CA GLU A 3 -0.31 -5.82 52.95
C GLU A 3 0.77 -5.63 51.89
N HIS A 4 0.60 -6.28 50.78
CA HIS A 4 1.43 -6.09 49.57
C HIS A 4 0.81 -4.94 48.75
N GLY A 5 1.46 -3.77 48.82
CA GLY A 5 1.15 -2.63 47.96
C GLY A 5 1.57 -2.87 46.52
N SER A 6 0.61 -3.16 45.66
CA SER A 6 0.78 -3.21 44.22
C SER A 6 0.86 -1.80 43.65
N VAL A 7 2.05 -1.36 43.22
CA VAL A 7 2.23 -0.12 42.44
C VAL A 7 1.79 -0.40 41.00
N ARG A 8 0.61 0.07 40.63
CA ARG A 8 0.16 0.13 39.24
C ARG A 8 0.90 1.25 38.52
N ILE A 9 1.84 0.90 37.64
CA ILE A 9 2.44 1.84 36.71
C ILE A 9 1.39 2.07 35.59
N SER A 10 0.81 3.28 35.64
CA SER A 10 -0.07 3.76 34.57
C SER A 10 0.77 4.08 33.34
N CYS A 11 0.69 3.24 32.32
CA CYS A 11 1.25 3.53 31.00
C CYS A 11 0.48 4.71 30.38
N PHE A 12 1.11 5.86 30.35
CA PHE A 12 0.63 7.04 29.64
C PHE A 12 0.64 6.77 28.13
N ARG A 13 -0.54 6.51 27.59
CA ARG A 13 -0.84 6.39 26.15
C ARG A 13 -0.74 7.76 25.49
N ARG A 14 0.46 8.21 25.15
CA ARG A 14 0.69 9.36 24.27
C ARG A 14 1.97 9.11 23.47
N GLY A 15 1.87 8.39 22.37
CA GLY A 15 3.00 8.13 21.46
C GLY A 15 2.62 7.50 20.11
N LEU A 16 1.33 7.35 19.84
CA LEU A 16 0.86 6.79 18.54
C LEU A 16 0.67 7.86 17.43
N GLY A 17 0.98 9.13 17.70
CA GLY A 17 0.69 10.22 16.78
C GLY A 17 1.53 10.24 15.50
N ALA A 18 2.80 9.85 15.56
CA ALA A 18 3.70 10.00 14.41
C ALA A 18 3.53 8.89 13.34
N ILE A 19 3.25 7.66 13.75
CA ILE A 19 3.03 6.54 12.79
C ILE A 19 1.68 6.68 12.10
N VAL A 20 0.66 7.17 12.80
CA VAL A 20 -0.66 7.48 12.23
C VAL A 20 -0.59 8.69 11.29
N PHE A 21 0.30 9.67 11.58
CA PHE A 21 0.49 10.83 10.70
C PHE A 21 1.14 10.47 9.36
N PHE A 22 2.05 9.50 9.33
CA PHE A 22 2.71 9.12 8.08
C PHE A 22 1.79 8.28 7.17
N ALA A 23 0.96 7.42 7.72
CA ALA A 23 -0.09 6.71 6.97
C ALA A 23 -1.17 7.70 6.46
N ALA A 24 -1.51 8.74 7.25
CA ALA A 24 -2.43 9.81 6.84
C ALA A 24 -1.81 10.76 5.80
N LEU A 25 -0.49 10.99 5.83
CA LEU A 25 0.20 11.81 4.84
C LEU A 25 0.22 11.19 3.44
N LEU A 26 0.20 9.86 3.35
CA LEU A 26 0.12 9.12 2.07
C LEU A 26 -1.33 8.96 1.59
N ALA A 27 -2.33 9.17 2.46
CA ALA A 27 -3.75 9.02 2.13
C ALA A 27 -4.45 10.32 1.69
N LEU A 28 -3.81 11.48 1.86
CA LEU A 28 -4.35 12.77 1.39
C LEU A 28 -3.84 13.03 -0.03
N GLY A 29 -4.60 12.58 -1.01
CA GLY A 29 -4.39 12.85 -2.43
C GLY A 29 -4.52 14.35 -2.77
N PRO A 30 -3.96 14.80 -3.89
CA PRO A 30 -3.74 16.20 -4.20
C PRO A 30 -4.99 16.88 -4.76
N TYR A 31 -5.29 18.07 -4.27
CA TYR A 31 -5.98 19.07 -5.07
C TYR A 31 -4.96 19.87 -5.89
N GLY A 32 -5.22 19.88 -7.16
CA GLY A 32 -4.67 20.48 -8.34
C GLY A 32 -3.54 21.52 -8.27
N GLY A 33 -2.64 21.47 -9.26
CA GLY A 33 -1.77 22.60 -9.63
C GLY A 33 -0.58 22.23 -10.52
N VAL A 34 -0.81 22.36 -11.81
CA VAL A 34 0.12 22.78 -12.89
C VAL A 34 1.60 22.35 -12.87
N ALA A 35 1.93 21.62 -13.91
CA ALA A 35 3.25 21.19 -14.33
C ALA A 35 4.25 22.34 -14.57
N ARG A 36 5.51 22.12 -14.20
CA ARG A 36 6.65 22.75 -14.87
C ARG A 36 7.78 21.73 -15.01
N ALA A 37 8.10 21.43 -16.25
CA ALA A 37 9.21 20.57 -16.66
C ALA A 37 10.55 21.25 -16.34
N ALA A 38 11.51 20.47 -15.86
CA ALA A 38 12.91 20.77 -16.00
C ALA A 38 13.69 19.47 -16.22
N SER A 39 14.50 19.51 -17.22
CA SER A 39 15.27 18.45 -17.87
C SER A 39 16.56 18.10 -17.15
N ALA A 40 16.92 16.82 -17.33
CA ALA A 40 18.25 16.28 -17.62
C ALA A 40 19.35 16.27 -16.55
N GLY A 41 19.98 15.12 -16.44
CA GLY A 41 21.30 14.96 -15.89
C GLY A 41 21.57 13.53 -15.45
N ASP A 42 21.76 12.60 -16.40
CA ASP A 42 22.38 11.30 -16.14
C ASP A 42 23.83 11.50 -15.71
N THR A 43 24.15 11.07 -14.50
CA THR A 43 25.53 10.76 -14.14
C THR A 43 25.62 9.33 -13.65
N HIS A 44 26.19 8.50 -14.48
CA HIS A 44 26.69 7.17 -14.15
C HIS A 44 27.66 7.23 -12.97
N GLY A 45 27.42 6.44 -11.94
CA GLY A 45 28.26 6.32 -10.76
C GLY A 45 28.19 4.94 -10.14
N ASN A 46 29.05 4.06 -10.63
CA ASN A 46 29.70 2.95 -9.94
C ASN A 46 28.87 1.78 -9.41
N SER A 47 28.79 0.73 -10.21
CA SER A 47 28.37 -0.63 -9.83
C SER A 47 29.42 -1.29 -8.95
N GLY A 48 29.35 -1.07 -7.64
CA GLY A 48 30.00 -1.94 -6.65
C GLY A 48 29.20 -3.24 -6.54
N LYS A 49 29.88 -4.37 -6.81
CA LYS A 49 29.37 -5.73 -6.60
C LYS A 49 28.68 -5.84 -5.24
N ALA A 50 27.37 -6.07 -5.24
CA ALA A 50 26.63 -6.41 -4.02
C ALA A 50 27.09 -7.77 -3.52
N ALA A 51 27.72 -7.80 -2.36
CA ALA A 51 27.92 -9.01 -1.59
C ALA A 51 26.55 -9.57 -1.19
N SER A 52 26.42 -10.88 -1.31
CA SER A 52 25.22 -11.69 -1.10
C SER A 52 24.24 -11.20 -0.03
N GLY A 53 23.03 -10.86 -0.39
CA GLY A 53 21.85 -11.12 0.42
C GLY A 53 21.09 -9.92 1.00
N ASN A 54 21.68 -8.75 1.22
CA ASN A 54 20.99 -7.63 1.87
C ASN A 54 20.64 -6.53 0.88
N MET A 55 19.37 -6.12 0.88
CA MET A 55 18.91 -4.99 0.08
C MET A 55 19.49 -3.69 0.63
N PRO A 56 20.02 -2.77 -0.20
CA PRO A 56 20.41 -1.44 0.26
C PRO A 56 19.24 -0.74 0.95
N ILE A 57 19.50 -0.08 2.08
CA ILE A 57 18.46 0.55 2.90
C ILE A 57 17.61 1.55 2.11
N GLN A 58 18.21 2.28 1.19
CA GLN A 58 17.51 3.21 0.30
C GLN A 58 16.44 2.50 -0.53
N LEU A 59 16.81 1.43 -1.21
CA LEU A 59 15.90 0.64 -2.03
C LEU A 59 14.85 -0.09 -1.17
N PHE A 60 15.24 -0.55 0.02
CA PHE A 60 14.31 -1.15 0.97
C PHE A 60 13.24 -0.15 1.40
N LEU A 61 13.63 1.06 1.81
CA LEU A 61 12.69 2.10 2.25
C LEU A 61 11.85 2.64 1.10
N GLN A 62 12.44 2.81 -0.10
CA GLN A 62 11.68 3.16 -1.30
C GLN A 62 10.53 2.17 -1.52
N ARG A 63 10.81 0.87 -1.48
CA ARG A 63 9.81 -0.19 -1.65
C ARG A 63 8.83 -0.21 -0.48
N ARG A 64 9.32 -0.10 0.76
CA ARG A 64 8.50 -0.14 1.97
C ARG A 64 7.46 0.98 1.99
N PHE A 65 7.82 2.17 1.54
CA PHE A 65 6.94 3.33 1.45
C PHE A 65 6.28 3.49 0.08
N ARG A 66 6.52 2.55 -0.86
CA ARG A 66 5.93 2.55 -2.22
C ARG A 66 6.22 3.83 -3.00
N LEU A 67 7.42 4.36 -2.85
CA LEU A 67 7.82 5.60 -3.50
C LEU A 67 8.22 5.34 -4.96
N PRO A 68 7.86 6.24 -5.89
CA PRO A 68 8.09 6.04 -7.32
C PRO A 68 9.57 6.09 -7.71
N SER A 69 10.42 6.79 -6.93
CA SER A 69 11.84 6.91 -7.21
C SER A 69 12.72 6.59 -6.01
N ALA A 70 13.90 6.03 -6.26
CA ALA A 70 14.92 5.89 -5.22
C ALA A 70 15.43 7.26 -4.72
N SER A 71 15.36 8.31 -5.55
CA SER A 71 15.70 9.68 -5.15
C SER A 71 14.75 10.27 -4.10
N ASP A 72 13.56 9.68 -3.92
CA ASP A 72 12.62 10.07 -2.86
C ASP A 72 13.08 9.62 -1.46
N VAL A 73 14.19 8.87 -1.39
CA VAL A 73 14.81 8.44 -0.14
C VAL A 73 16.26 8.94 -0.11
N GLU A 74 16.50 9.98 0.66
CA GLU A 74 17.85 10.48 0.93
C GLU A 74 18.45 9.75 2.12
N VAL A 75 19.59 9.08 1.92
CA VAL A 75 20.30 8.34 2.98
C VAL A 75 21.59 9.06 3.31
N GLY A 76 21.68 9.60 4.50
CA GLY A 76 22.86 10.27 5.03
C GLY A 76 24.02 9.31 5.32
N PRO A 77 25.20 9.84 5.66
CA PRO A 77 26.38 9.07 5.98
C PRO A 77 26.17 8.19 7.23
N GLN A 78 26.82 7.03 7.23
CA GLN A 78 26.84 6.14 8.39
C GLN A 78 27.70 6.74 9.50
N LYS A 79 27.17 6.73 10.73
CA LYS A 79 27.87 7.19 11.93
C LYS A 79 27.83 6.11 13.00
N ALA A 80 28.79 6.10 13.89
CA ALA A 80 28.71 5.30 15.10
C ALA A 80 27.49 5.72 15.93
N SER A 81 26.71 4.75 16.37
CA SER A 81 25.58 5.00 17.26
C SER A 81 26.09 5.09 18.71
N PRO A 82 25.47 5.92 19.57
CA PRO A 82 25.67 5.87 21.01
C PRO A 82 25.24 4.54 21.64
N ILE A 83 24.58 3.66 20.87
CA ILE A 83 24.16 2.33 21.31
C ILE A 83 25.22 1.34 20.84
N PRO A 84 25.88 0.59 21.76
CA PRO A 84 26.93 -0.33 21.41
C PRO A 84 26.53 -1.37 20.38
N GLY A 85 27.41 -1.63 19.41
CA GLY A 85 27.17 -2.61 18.35
C GLY A 85 26.30 -2.14 17.19
N LEU A 86 25.84 -0.88 17.22
CA LEU A 86 25.02 -0.30 16.16
C LEU A 86 25.72 0.87 15.46
N SER A 87 25.34 1.06 14.22
CA SER A 87 25.58 2.29 13.46
C SER A 87 24.23 3.00 13.19
N SER A 88 24.27 4.29 12.92
CA SER A 88 23.10 5.07 12.62
C SER A 88 23.26 5.89 11.35
N ARG A 89 22.15 6.20 10.69
CA ARG A 89 22.04 7.11 9.54
C ARG A 89 20.78 7.93 9.64
N ILE A 90 20.84 9.17 9.28
CA ILE A 90 19.63 9.98 9.06
C ILE A 90 19.09 9.64 7.67
N VAL A 91 17.81 9.42 7.59
CA VAL A 91 17.08 9.14 6.34
C VAL A 91 15.95 10.14 6.21
N LYS A 92 15.87 10.79 5.04
CA LYS A 92 14.72 11.62 4.67
C LYS A 92 13.92 10.92 3.59
N VAL A 93 12.62 10.90 3.74
CA VAL A 93 11.69 10.33 2.78
C VAL A 93 10.79 11.45 2.29
N HIS A 94 10.71 11.61 0.98
CA HIS A 94 9.89 12.61 0.32
C HIS A 94 8.69 11.94 -0.34
N ASN A 95 7.51 12.53 -0.21
CA ASN A 95 6.35 12.10 -0.98
C ASN A 95 6.17 12.96 -2.24
N GLU A 96 5.27 12.54 -3.11
CA GLU A 96 4.99 13.23 -4.39
C GLU A 96 4.47 14.67 -4.21
N SER A 97 3.90 14.99 -3.05
CA SER A 97 3.43 16.35 -2.72
C SER A 97 4.53 17.25 -2.16
N GLY A 98 5.79 16.79 -2.13
CA GLY A 98 6.93 17.57 -1.63
C GLY A 98 7.04 17.59 -0.10
N GLN A 99 6.21 16.88 0.61
CA GLN A 99 6.34 16.74 2.06
C GLN A 99 7.45 15.73 2.38
N SER A 100 8.16 15.97 3.48
CA SER A 100 9.24 15.07 3.89
C SER A 100 9.12 14.65 5.35
N ALA A 101 9.53 13.41 5.61
CA ALA A 101 9.70 12.86 6.95
C ALA A 101 11.16 12.46 7.16
N THR A 102 11.67 12.70 8.36
CA THR A 102 13.06 12.39 8.73
C THR A 102 13.06 11.30 9.79
N PHE A 103 13.89 10.28 9.56
CA PHE A 103 14.07 9.13 10.44
C PHE A 103 15.53 8.92 10.77
N VAL A 104 15.79 8.21 11.87
CA VAL A 104 17.09 7.60 12.14
C VAL A 104 16.95 6.09 11.88
N VAL A 105 17.87 5.55 11.11
CA VAL A 105 17.98 4.11 10.87
C VAL A 105 19.19 3.59 11.62
N TYR A 106 18.95 2.69 12.57
CA TYR A 106 19.99 1.96 13.28
C TYR A 106 20.18 0.60 12.63
N THR A 107 21.43 0.22 12.36
CA THR A 107 21.78 -1.08 11.78
C THR A 107 22.87 -1.76 12.60
N ASP A 108 22.79 -3.08 12.71
CA ASP A 108 23.84 -3.90 13.29
C ASP A 108 24.99 -4.15 12.29
N ALA A 109 26.05 -4.79 12.75
CA ALA A 109 27.21 -5.10 11.90
C ALA A 109 26.90 -6.09 10.77
N SER A 110 25.83 -6.90 10.89
CA SER A 110 25.41 -7.85 9.84
C SER A 110 24.71 -7.15 8.66
N GLY A 111 24.16 -5.96 8.89
CA GLY A 111 23.36 -5.23 7.91
C GLY A 111 22.05 -5.92 7.51
N LYS A 112 21.64 -7.01 8.19
CA LYS A 112 20.40 -7.76 7.92
C LYS A 112 19.20 -7.17 8.61
N THR A 113 19.42 -6.48 9.73
CA THR A 113 18.37 -5.90 10.53
C THR A 113 18.59 -4.40 10.67
N ALA A 114 17.53 -3.64 10.50
CA ALA A 114 17.51 -2.21 10.78
C ALA A 114 16.37 -1.88 11.74
N ILE A 115 16.51 -0.79 12.46
CA ILE A 115 15.44 -0.18 13.26
C ILE A 115 15.21 1.21 12.75
N LEU A 116 13.99 1.46 12.29
CA LEU A 116 13.53 2.77 11.83
C LEU A 116 12.89 3.52 13.01
N SER A 117 13.44 4.66 13.37
CA SER A 117 12.98 5.49 14.49
C SER A 117 12.78 6.94 14.04
N ASP A 118 11.77 7.59 14.57
CA ASP A 118 11.52 9.03 14.40
C ASP A 118 12.29 9.88 15.43
N VAL A 119 13.00 9.21 16.35
CA VAL A 119 13.83 9.88 17.36
C VAL A 119 15.27 9.41 17.30
N GLU A 120 16.19 10.35 17.47
CA GLU A 120 17.60 10.08 17.70
C GLU A 120 17.82 9.85 19.20
N ILE A 121 18.47 8.73 19.53
CA ILE A 121 18.78 8.35 20.92
C ILE A 121 20.22 8.76 21.22
N GLY A 122 20.39 9.61 22.22
CA GLY A 122 21.70 10.06 22.66
C GLY A 122 22.45 9.06 23.56
N PRO A 123 23.67 9.42 24.01
CA PRO A 123 24.47 8.60 24.89
C PRO A 123 23.78 8.36 26.24
N ALA A 124 24.04 7.20 26.84
CA ALA A 124 23.57 6.91 28.18
C ALA A 124 24.38 7.70 29.23
N THR A 125 23.68 8.31 30.18
CA THR A 125 24.24 8.93 31.34
C THR A 125 23.57 8.33 32.59
N PRO A 126 24.22 8.37 33.79
CA PRO A 126 23.56 7.97 35.01
C PRO A 126 22.20 8.69 35.16
N GLY A 127 21.17 7.94 35.47
CA GLY A 127 19.82 8.47 35.64
C GLY A 127 19.63 9.16 36.97
N PRO A 128 18.45 9.74 37.19
CA PRO A 128 18.13 10.48 38.42
C PRO A 128 18.00 9.58 39.65
N LEU A 129 17.83 8.29 39.45
CA LEU A 129 17.75 7.29 40.52
C LEU A 129 18.88 6.26 40.36
N HIS A 130 19.37 5.75 41.50
CA HIS A 130 20.42 4.76 41.54
C HIS A 130 20.06 3.49 40.73
N GLY A 131 20.97 3.04 39.89
CA GLY A 131 20.76 1.85 39.03
C GLY A 131 19.99 2.11 37.74
N LEU A 132 19.54 3.35 37.52
CA LEU A 132 18.90 3.76 36.28
C LEU A 132 19.85 4.55 35.37
N TRP A 133 19.56 4.50 34.09
CA TRP A 133 20.25 5.24 33.03
C TRP A 133 19.29 6.13 32.30
N SER A 134 19.77 7.27 31.85
CA SER A 134 19.03 8.27 31.14
C SER A 134 19.65 8.52 29.76
N ARG A 135 18.82 8.56 28.72
CA ARG A 135 19.23 8.87 27.36
C ARG A 135 18.40 10.00 26.79
N PRO A 136 19.02 11.07 26.29
CA PRO A 136 18.27 12.14 25.63
C PRO A 136 17.65 11.62 24.33
N LEU A 137 16.39 12.01 24.10
CA LEU A 137 15.65 11.75 22.88
C LEU A 137 15.46 13.06 22.11
N ARG A 138 15.86 13.06 20.85
CA ARG A 138 15.64 14.17 19.92
C ARG A 138 14.81 13.68 18.73
N PRO A 139 13.78 14.42 18.31
CA PRO A 139 13.14 14.14 17.02
C PRO A 139 14.19 14.14 15.89
N ALA A 140 14.12 13.15 15.02
CA ALA A 140 15.05 13.02 13.88
C ALA A 140 15.00 14.23 12.92
N SER A 141 13.88 14.96 12.92
CA SER A 141 13.66 16.18 12.14
C SER A 141 14.34 17.43 12.70
N GLN A 142 14.89 17.37 13.92
CA GLN A 142 15.58 18.53 14.52
C GLN A 142 17.03 18.66 14.02
N ALA A 143 17.52 19.90 14.00
CA ALA A 143 18.92 20.17 13.66
C ALA A 143 19.88 19.42 14.60
N PRO A 144 21.03 18.93 14.10
CA PRO A 144 22.06 18.35 14.94
C PRO A 144 22.50 19.31 16.04
N GLY A 145 22.57 18.80 17.29
CA GLY A 145 22.96 19.62 18.44
C GLY A 145 21.83 20.35 19.15
N ALA A 146 20.60 20.32 18.64
CA ALA A 146 19.43 20.86 19.33
C ALA A 146 19.20 20.16 20.69
N PRO A 147 18.66 20.85 21.72
CA PRO A 147 18.42 20.26 23.01
C PRO A 147 17.39 19.11 22.91
N ALA A 148 17.62 18.08 23.70
CA ALA A 148 16.66 16.96 23.79
C ALA A 148 15.32 17.46 24.36
N LYS A 149 14.22 17.00 23.76
CA LYS A 149 12.87 17.33 24.24
C LYS A 149 12.32 16.32 25.25
N SER A 150 12.92 15.13 25.31
CA SER A 150 12.48 14.06 26.19
C SER A 150 13.67 13.22 26.63
N MET A 151 13.48 12.45 27.70
CA MET A 151 14.48 11.53 28.22
C MET A 151 13.90 10.12 28.26
N LEU A 152 14.68 9.14 27.80
CA LEU A 152 14.40 7.73 27.97
C LEU A 152 15.12 7.24 29.22
N ILE A 153 14.37 6.67 30.16
CA ILE A 153 14.94 6.07 31.39
C ILE A 153 14.95 4.55 31.18
N THR A 154 16.08 3.93 31.45
CA THR A 154 16.30 2.49 31.29
C THR A 154 17.05 1.91 32.47
N ASP A 155 16.90 0.61 32.72
CA ASP A 155 17.64 -0.15 33.73
C ASP A 155 19.04 -0.60 33.26
N SER A 156 19.34 -0.35 31.98
CA SER A 156 20.59 -0.78 31.35
C SER A 156 21.07 0.24 30.32
N PRO A 157 22.39 0.56 30.27
CA PRO A 157 22.92 1.51 29.30
C PRO A 157 22.87 1.03 27.83
N GLY A 158 22.60 -0.25 27.59
CA GLY A 158 22.78 -0.85 26.27
C GLY A 158 21.52 -1.36 25.54
N LYS A 159 20.31 -1.31 26.15
CA LYS A 159 19.20 -2.15 25.65
C LYS A 159 17.94 -1.46 25.16
N ALA A 160 17.88 -0.14 25.05
CA ALA A 160 16.62 0.51 24.65
C ALA A 160 16.73 1.18 23.29
N ILE A 161 15.98 0.68 22.33
CA ILE A 161 15.76 1.32 21.03
C ILE A 161 14.25 1.44 20.81
N LEU A 162 13.81 2.65 20.51
CA LEU A 162 12.43 2.93 20.12
C LEU A 162 12.36 3.00 18.60
N GLY A 163 11.54 2.16 18.00
CA GLY A 163 11.38 2.18 16.55
C GLY A 163 10.80 0.88 16.00
N THR A 164 10.59 0.86 14.70
CA THR A 164 10.10 -0.32 13.98
C THR A 164 11.26 -1.16 13.49
N LYS A 165 11.30 -2.42 13.91
CA LYS A 165 12.29 -3.40 13.40
C LYS A 165 11.97 -3.74 11.94
N LEU A 166 12.97 -3.63 11.08
CA LEU A 166 12.92 -3.97 9.67
C LEU A 166 13.88 -5.16 9.42
N ASP A 167 13.40 -6.15 8.71
CA ASP A 167 14.22 -7.27 8.23
C ASP A 167 14.62 -7.00 6.77
N LEU A 168 15.83 -6.51 6.57
CA LEU A 168 16.33 -6.11 5.24
C LEU A 168 16.63 -7.29 4.32
N SER A 169 16.57 -8.53 4.83
CA SER A 169 16.72 -9.75 4.03
C SER A 169 15.41 -10.18 3.37
N LYS A 170 14.27 -9.61 3.79
CA LYS A 170 12.94 -9.93 3.27
C LYS A 170 12.45 -8.90 2.27
N ASP A 171 11.52 -9.31 1.41
CA ASP A 171 10.80 -8.39 0.55
C ASP A 171 9.98 -7.43 1.44
N PRO A 172 10.23 -6.10 1.40
CA PRO A 172 9.55 -5.13 2.26
C PRO A 172 8.06 -4.98 1.95
N TRP A 173 7.62 -5.42 0.77
CA TRP A 173 6.22 -5.29 0.40
C TRP A 173 5.31 -6.30 1.10
N GLY A 174 5.86 -7.46 1.53
CA GLY A 174 5.05 -8.58 2.02
C GLY A 174 4.05 -9.00 0.94
N ARG A 175 4.06 -10.26 0.51
CA ARG A 175 3.14 -10.69 -0.55
C ARG A 175 1.98 -11.45 0.03
N ILE A 176 0.78 -11.06 -0.39
CA ILE A 176 -0.42 -11.84 -0.18
C ILE A 176 -0.34 -13.06 -1.11
N ASN A 177 -0.58 -14.24 -0.57
CA ASN A 177 -0.64 -15.45 -1.38
C ASN A 177 -1.94 -15.46 -2.20
N LEU A 178 -1.79 -15.33 -3.52
CA LEU A 178 -2.92 -15.29 -4.47
C LEU A 178 -3.64 -16.63 -4.61
N ASP A 179 -2.98 -17.77 -4.29
CA ASP A 179 -3.59 -19.10 -4.35
C ASP A 179 -4.76 -19.28 -3.36
N LYS A 180 -4.83 -18.41 -2.36
CA LYS A 180 -5.93 -18.40 -1.38
C LYS A 180 -7.19 -17.67 -1.88
N LEU A 181 -7.09 -17.01 -3.02
CA LEU A 181 -8.20 -16.27 -3.62
C LEU A 181 -8.86 -17.11 -4.71
N HIS A 182 -10.17 -17.10 -4.75
CA HIS A 182 -10.95 -17.77 -5.79
C HIS A 182 -10.92 -16.93 -7.06
N LEU A 183 -9.86 -17.12 -7.90
CA LEU A 183 -9.63 -16.30 -9.10
C LEU A 183 -10.26 -16.88 -10.37
N ASN A 184 -10.64 -18.17 -10.34
CA ASN A 184 -11.28 -18.81 -11.48
C ASN A 184 -12.66 -18.19 -11.75
N ASP A 185 -13.03 -18.12 -13.02
CA ASP A 185 -14.33 -17.61 -13.46
C ASP A 185 -14.61 -16.19 -12.92
N ARG A 186 -13.67 -15.27 -13.12
CA ARG A 186 -13.78 -13.84 -12.84
C ARG A 186 -13.64 -13.03 -14.11
N ALA A 187 -14.14 -11.79 -14.10
CA ALA A 187 -13.88 -10.85 -15.17
C ALA A 187 -12.37 -10.59 -15.30
N THR A 188 -11.82 -10.92 -16.46
CA THR A 188 -10.40 -10.79 -16.74
C THR A 188 -10.18 -9.94 -17.98
N LEU A 189 -9.21 -9.01 -17.92
CA LEU A 189 -8.74 -8.19 -19.02
C LEU A 189 -7.24 -8.45 -19.22
N GLY A 190 -6.81 -8.62 -20.45
CA GLY A 190 -5.44 -9.03 -20.79
C GLY A 190 -5.28 -10.54 -20.91
N PRO A 191 -4.07 -11.04 -21.29
CA PRO A 191 -3.83 -12.46 -21.54
C PRO A 191 -3.69 -13.25 -20.23
N ASP A 192 -4.13 -14.51 -20.26
CA ASP A 192 -4.09 -15.38 -19.07
C ASP A 192 -2.67 -15.73 -18.59
N ASP A 193 -1.71 -15.76 -19.53
CA ASP A 193 -0.29 -16.03 -19.28
C ASP A 193 0.54 -14.78 -19.00
N ALA A 194 -0.09 -13.63 -18.76
CA ALA A 194 0.61 -12.39 -18.46
C ALA A 194 1.52 -12.54 -17.24
N PRO A 195 2.79 -12.08 -17.31
CA PRO A 195 3.75 -12.19 -16.22
C PRO A 195 3.37 -11.38 -14.97
N VAL A 196 2.51 -10.38 -15.13
CA VAL A 196 1.98 -9.59 -14.00
C VAL A 196 0.47 -9.74 -13.93
N THR A 197 -0.02 -10.17 -12.77
CA THR A 197 -1.43 -10.23 -12.45
C THR A 197 -1.78 -9.10 -11.48
N ILE A 198 -2.76 -8.30 -11.86
CA ILE A 198 -3.41 -7.31 -11.00
C ILE A 198 -4.75 -7.87 -10.59
N ILE A 199 -5.05 -7.89 -9.30
CA ILE A 199 -6.39 -8.18 -8.78
C ILE A 199 -6.92 -6.87 -8.21
N GLU A 200 -8.07 -6.43 -8.68
CA GLU A 200 -8.79 -5.28 -8.14
C GLU A 200 -9.95 -5.76 -7.29
N PHE A 201 -10.00 -5.32 -6.03
CA PHE A 201 -11.20 -5.35 -5.22
C PHE A 201 -11.92 -4.02 -5.40
N GLY A 202 -12.99 -4.05 -6.20
CA GLY A 202 -13.68 -2.87 -6.68
C GLY A 202 -15.15 -2.81 -6.25
N ASP A 203 -15.66 -1.59 -6.13
CA ASP A 203 -17.04 -1.26 -5.81
C ASP A 203 -17.61 -0.31 -6.87
N LEU A 204 -18.71 -0.69 -7.49
CA LEU A 204 -19.29 0.06 -8.61
C LEU A 204 -19.89 1.41 -8.18
N GLU A 205 -20.17 1.60 -6.89
CA GLU A 205 -20.62 2.87 -6.35
C GLU A 205 -19.49 3.73 -5.78
N CYS A 206 -18.25 3.20 -5.69
CA CYS A 206 -17.11 3.94 -5.17
C CYS A 206 -16.53 4.94 -6.20
N PRO A 207 -16.50 6.26 -5.91
CA PRO A 207 -15.98 7.26 -6.85
C PRO A 207 -14.46 7.13 -7.08
N PHE A 208 -13.72 6.53 -6.14
CA PHE A 208 -12.30 6.25 -6.30
C PHE A 208 -12.07 5.08 -7.27
N CYS A 209 -12.95 4.06 -7.28
CA CYS A 209 -12.91 2.98 -8.26
C CYS A 209 -13.19 3.50 -9.67
N ALA A 210 -14.18 4.38 -9.84
CA ALA A 210 -14.46 4.99 -11.14
C ALA A 210 -13.25 5.75 -11.70
N ARG A 211 -12.52 6.48 -10.85
CA ARG A 211 -11.29 7.18 -11.27
C ARG A 211 -10.15 6.23 -11.60
N ALA A 212 -9.97 5.17 -10.80
CA ALA A 212 -8.91 4.20 -11.01
C ALA A 212 -9.12 3.38 -12.30
N PHE A 213 -10.36 3.13 -12.68
CA PHE A 213 -10.72 2.23 -13.78
C PHE A 213 -10.06 2.62 -15.11
N SER A 214 -10.14 3.89 -15.53
CA SER A 214 -9.53 4.36 -16.78
C SER A 214 -8.00 4.26 -16.80
N GLU A 215 -7.36 4.47 -15.64
CA GLU A 215 -5.91 4.37 -15.48
C GLU A 215 -5.46 2.92 -15.60
N ILE A 216 -6.14 2.01 -14.92
CA ILE A 216 -5.83 0.58 -14.94
C ILE A 216 -6.08 -0.02 -16.33
N GLU A 217 -7.17 0.33 -17.00
CA GLU A 217 -7.40 -0.08 -18.38
C GLU A 217 -6.27 0.38 -19.32
N THR A 218 -5.77 1.59 -19.13
CA THR A 218 -4.63 2.13 -19.90
C THR A 218 -3.37 1.30 -19.65
N VAL A 219 -3.09 0.94 -18.39
CA VAL A 219 -1.95 0.09 -18.02
C VAL A 219 -2.04 -1.27 -18.74
N VAL A 220 -3.20 -1.91 -18.71
CA VAL A 220 -3.38 -3.27 -19.28
C VAL A 220 -3.42 -3.25 -20.81
N ASN A 221 -4.17 -2.33 -21.40
CA ASN A 221 -4.46 -2.35 -22.84
C ASN A 221 -3.44 -1.58 -23.68
N THR A 222 -2.68 -0.66 -23.07
CA THR A 222 -1.79 0.26 -23.79
C THR A 222 -0.36 0.17 -23.28
N THR A 223 -0.09 0.59 -22.03
CA THR A 223 1.28 0.76 -21.51
C THR A 223 2.03 -0.56 -21.41
N HIS A 224 1.37 -1.60 -20.90
CA HIS A 224 1.95 -2.95 -20.73
C HIS A 224 1.14 -4.03 -21.45
N LYS A 225 0.60 -3.68 -22.61
CA LYS A 225 -0.19 -4.61 -23.44
C LYS A 225 0.50 -5.95 -23.61
N GLY A 226 -0.23 -7.03 -23.31
CA GLY A 226 0.27 -8.39 -23.40
C GLY A 226 1.16 -8.84 -22.25
N LYS A 227 1.48 -7.95 -21.28
CA LYS A 227 2.36 -8.25 -20.13
C LYS A 227 1.64 -8.18 -18.79
N VAL A 228 0.43 -7.64 -18.77
CA VAL A 228 -0.37 -7.45 -17.57
C VAL A 228 -1.77 -7.98 -17.83
N ARG A 229 -2.33 -8.69 -16.85
CA ARG A 229 -3.75 -9.01 -16.81
C ARG A 229 -4.38 -8.41 -15.55
N LEU A 230 -5.62 -7.98 -15.68
CA LEU A 230 -6.46 -7.50 -14.60
C LEU A 230 -7.55 -8.52 -14.31
N ILE A 231 -7.76 -8.87 -13.05
CA ILE A 231 -8.88 -9.68 -12.56
C ILE A 231 -9.70 -8.81 -11.62
N PHE A 232 -10.99 -8.67 -11.91
CA PHE A 232 -11.90 -7.90 -11.06
C PHE A 232 -12.59 -8.81 -10.05
N LYS A 233 -12.59 -8.39 -8.79
CA LYS A 233 -13.34 -8.99 -7.68
C LYS A 233 -14.27 -7.96 -7.06
N HIS A 234 -15.53 -8.32 -6.94
CA HIS A 234 -16.52 -7.43 -6.33
C HIS A 234 -16.27 -7.25 -4.84
N PHE A 235 -16.21 -5.99 -4.40
CA PHE A 235 -16.08 -5.65 -2.98
C PHE A 235 -17.05 -4.53 -2.60
N PRO A 236 -18.39 -4.76 -2.69
CA PRO A 236 -19.38 -3.75 -2.36
C PRO A 236 -19.28 -3.38 -0.88
N LEU A 237 -19.11 -2.07 -0.59
CA LEU A 237 -19.03 -1.52 0.75
C LEU A 237 -20.43 -1.30 1.33
N ASN A 238 -20.60 -1.55 2.61
CA ASN A 238 -21.90 -1.39 3.29
C ASN A 238 -22.38 0.07 3.37
N ILE A 239 -21.47 1.04 3.19
CA ILE A 239 -21.79 2.48 3.16
C ILE A 239 -22.37 2.95 1.81
N HIS A 240 -22.31 2.10 0.80
CA HIS A 240 -22.77 2.37 -0.56
C HIS A 240 -24.12 1.69 -0.79
N PRO A 241 -25.21 2.46 -0.94
CA PRO A 241 -26.57 1.93 -0.86
C PRO A 241 -26.99 1.02 -2.03
N TRP A 242 -26.36 1.14 -3.22
CA TRP A 242 -26.67 0.29 -4.38
C TRP A 242 -25.48 -0.62 -4.83
N ALA A 243 -24.36 -0.54 -4.15
CA ALA A 243 -23.14 -1.28 -4.54
C ALA A 243 -23.36 -2.79 -4.68
N MET A 244 -24.09 -3.43 -3.74
CA MET A 244 -24.36 -4.86 -3.81
C MET A 244 -25.24 -5.23 -5.02
N GLN A 245 -26.29 -4.47 -5.27
CA GLN A 245 -27.19 -4.69 -6.41
C GLN A 245 -26.47 -4.43 -7.74
N GLY A 246 -25.63 -3.38 -7.80
CA GLY A 246 -24.78 -3.09 -8.96
C GLY A 246 -23.79 -4.22 -9.25
N ALA A 247 -23.15 -4.76 -8.20
CA ALA A 247 -22.22 -5.88 -8.32
C ALA A 247 -22.91 -7.15 -8.82
N ILE A 248 -24.11 -7.48 -8.31
CA ILE A 248 -24.91 -8.63 -8.77
C ILE A 248 -25.29 -8.47 -10.25
N ALA A 249 -25.72 -7.28 -10.66
CA ALA A 249 -26.04 -7.01 -12.07
C ALA A 249 -24.80 -7.17 -12.97
N ALA A 250 -23.64 -6.64 -12.56
CA ALA A 250 -22.39 -6.79 -13.31
C ALA A 250 -21.95 -8.25 -13.42
N GLU A 251 -22.09 -9.04 -12.34
CA GLU A 251 -21.80 -10.47 -12.38
C GLU A 251 -22.75 -11.21 -13.35
N CYS A 252 -24.02 -10.82 -13.42
CA CYS A 252 -24.97 -11.40 -14.38
C CYS A 252 -24.64 -10.99 -15.83
N VAL A 253 -24.15 -9.78 -16.08
CA VAL A 253 -23.62 -9.37 -17.39
C VAL A 253 -22.42 -10.21 -17.75
N ARG A 254 -21.47 -10.41 -16.84
CA ARG A 254 -20.29 -11.25 -17.05
C ARG A 254 -20.66 -12.68 -17.44
N ARG A 255 -21.65 -13.27 -16.79
CA ARG A 255 -22.13 -14.63 -17.06
C ARG A 255 -22.73 -14.79 -18.44
N GLN A 256 -23.38 -13.77 -18.96
CA GLN A 256 -23.88 -13.79 -20.34
C GLN A 256 -22.73 -13.57 -21.36
N ASN A 257 -21.88 -12.58 -21.07
CA ASN A 257 -20.76 -12.24 -21.95
C ASN A 257 -19.60 -11.62 -21.14
N PRO A 258 -18.51 -12.36 -20.88
CA PRO A 258 -17.39 -11.86 -20.13
C PRO A 258 -16.73 -10.58 -20.69
N LYS A 259 -16.80 -10.38 -22.03
CA LYS A 259 -16.26 -9.15 -22.65
C LYS A 259 -17.16 -7.96 -22.43
N ALA A 260 -18.47 -8.16 -22.37
CA ALA A 260 -19.44 -7.09 -22.13
C ALA A 260 -19.34 -6.54 -20.70
N PHE A 261 -18.81 -7.32 -19.75
CA PHE A 261 -18.59 -6.88 -18.37
C PHE A 261 -17.83 -5.55 -18.31
N TRP A 262 -16.73 -5.41 -19.05
CA TRP A 262 -15.87 -4.23 -18.98
C TRP A 262 -16.58 -2.98 -19.54
N SER A 263 -17.32 -3.14 -20.63
CA SER A 263 -18.14 -2.06 -21.17
C SER A 263 -19.26 -1.67 -20.21
N PHE A 264 -19.92 -2.63 -19.59
CA PHE A 264 -20.96 -2.41 -18.59
C PHE A 264 -20.40 -1.66 -17.35
N VAL A 265 -19.25 -2.08 -16.84
CA VAL A 265 -18.58 -1.40 -15.70
C VAL A 265 -18.20 0.02 -16.07
N ASN A 266 -17.68 0.25 -17.27
CA ASN A 266 -17.38 1.59 -17.77
C ASN A 266 -18.62 2.49 -17.81
N ASP A 267 -19.76 1.98 -18.30
CA ASP A 267 -21.00 2.72 -18.36
C ASP A 267 -21.54 3.08 -16.96
N ILE A 268 -21.49 2.12 -16.03
CA ILE A 268 -21.84 2.36 -14.62
C ILE A 268 -20.95 3.46 -14.01
N TYR A 269 -19.63 3.39 -14.20
CA TYR A 269 -18.70 4.38 -13.65
C TYR A 269 -18.86 5.77 -14.28
N ARG A 270 -19.12 5.83 -15.59
CA ARG A 270 -19.38 7.10 -16.29
C ARG A 270 -20.61 7.82 -15.71
N ASP A 271 -21.68 7.08 -15.46
CA ASP A 271 -22.96 7.64 -15.04
C ASP A 271 -23.18 7.53 -13.52
N GLN A 272 -22.17 7.10 -12.75
CA GLN A 272 -22.22 6.80 -11.32
C GLN A 272 -22.90 7.88 -10.48
N GLY A 273 -22.63 9.16 -10.78
CA GLY A 273 -23.19 10.28 -10.07
C GLY A 273 -24.70 10.48 -10.28
N ALA A 274 -25.29 9.88 -11.33
CA ALA A 274 -26.72 9.92 -11.62
C ALA A 274 -27.47 8.68 -11.10
N ILE A 275 -26.75 7.62 -10.71
CA ILE A 275 -27.32 6.36 -10.25
C ILE A 275 -27.64 6.42 -8.75
N ASN A 276 -28.81 5.91 -8.39
CA ASN A 276 -29.26 5.74 -7.02
C ASN A 276 -30.07 4.42 -6.88
N PRO A 277 -30.44 3.97 -5.67
CA PRO A 277 -31.17 2.72 -5.48
C PRO A 277 -32.49 2.61 -6.25
N GLN A 278 -33.15 3.74 -6.53
CA GLN A 278 -34.45 3.78 -7.19
C GLN A 278 -34.35 3.64 -8.71
N ASN A 279 -33.27 4.14 -9.31
CA ASN A 279 -33.09 4.16 -10.77
C ASN A 279 -32.01 3.21 -11.28
N LEU A 280 -31.27 2.52 -10.41
CA LEU A 280 -30.22 1.58 -10.81
C LEU A 280 -30.70 0.57 -11.84
N ARG A 281 -31.91 0.01 -11.63
CA ARG A 281 -32.48 -0.99 -12.54
C ARG A 281 -32.70 -0.44 -13.96
N ASP A 282 -33.12 0.80 -14.07
CA ASP A 282 -33.35 1.46 -15.39
C ASP A 282 -32.02 1.67 -16.11
N HIS A 283 -30.98 2.10 -15.40
CA HIS A 283 -29.62 2.21 -15.95
C HIS A 283 -29.09 0.86 -16.41
N VAL A 284 -29.19 -0.17 -15.56
CA VAL A 284 -28.77 -1.54 -15.89
C VAL A 284 -29.49 -2.03 -17.15
N ASN A 285 -30.82 -1.88 -17.24
CA ASN A 285 -31.61 -2.27 -18.39
C ASN A 285 -31.18 -1.55 -19.67
N THR A 286 -30.90 -0.26 -19.56
CA THR A 286 -30.43 0.56 -20.68
C THR A 286 -29.09 0.05 -21.20
N TYR A 287 -28.11 -0.17 -20.33
CA TYR A 287 -26.78 -0.62 -20.73
C TYR A 287 -26.80 -2.05 -21.30
N VAL A 288 -27.59 -2.95 -20.69
CA VAL A 288 -27.76 -4.32 -21.19
C VAL A 288 -28.35 -4.32 -22.59
N GLY A 289 -29.36 -3.47 -22.85
CA GLY A 289 -29.92 -3.29 -24.18
C GLY A 289 -28.91 -2.74 -25.20
N GLN A 290 -28.10 -1.74 -24.82
CA GLN A 290 -27.03 -1.19 -25.67
C GLN A 290 -25.94 -2.22 -26.00
N LEU A 291 -25.66 -3.13 -25.07
CA LEU A 291 -24.68 -4.22 -25.23
C LEU A 291 -25.24 -5.42 -26.00
N GLY A 292 -26.53 -5.39 -26.39
CA GLY A 292 -27.20 -6.48 -27.11
C GLY A 292 -27.35 -7.76 -26.29
N LEU A 293 -27.41 -7.64 -24.96
CA LEU A 293 -27.57 -8.78 -24.04
C LEU A 293 -29.06 -9.07 -23.81
N ASP A 294 -29.34 -10.32 -23.38
CA ASP A 294 -30.68 -10.78 -23.07
C ASP A 294 -31.18 -10.23 -21.73
N GLN A 295 -32.21 -9.40 -21.79
CA GLN A 295 -32.82 -8.75 -20.63
C GLN A 295 -33.54 -9.75 -19.71
N GLU A 296 -34.23 -10.76 -20.28
CA GLU A 296 -34.94 -11.77 -19.48
C GLU A 296 -33.95 -12.66 -18.75
N ALA A 297 -32.91 -13.12 -19.45
CA ALA A 297 -31.83 -13.89 -18.84
C ALA A 297 -31.10 -13.10 -17.75
N LEU A 298 -30.90 -11.77 -17.93
CA LEU A 298 -30.32 -10.91 -16.89
C LEU A 298 -31.23 -10.88 -15.65
N ASN A 299 -32.54 -10.63 -15.83
CA ASN A 299 -33.48 -10.57 -14.71
C ASN A 299 -33.56 -11.90 -13.96
N ALA A 300 -33.59 -13.02 -14.68
CA ALA A 300 -33.54 -14.36 -14.08
C ALA A 300 -32.26 -14.60 -13.28
N CYS A 301 -31.10 -14.15 -13.80
CA CYS A 301 -29.81 -14.25 -13.12
C CYS A 301 -29.78 -13.41 -11.83
N ILE A 302 -30.27 -12.16 -11.88
CA ILE A 302 -30.30 -11.26 -10.71
C ILE A 302 -31.17 -11.85 -9.58
N MET A 303 -32.26 -12.53 -9.92
CA MET A 303 -33.15 -13.19 -8.95
C MET A 303 -32.58 -14.51 -8.44
N ALA A 304 -31.62 -15.10 -9.11
CA ALA A 304 -31.01 -16.35 -8.72
C ALA A 304 -29.91 -16.13 -7.66
N PRO A 305 -29.78 -17.01 -6.65
CA PRO A 305 -28.82 -16.82 -5.57
C PRO A 305 -27.35 -16.92 -6.00
N ALA A 306 -27.08 -17.49 -7.18
CA ALA A 306 -25.72 -17.80 -7.62
C ALA A 306 -24.86 -16.57 -7.91
N ALA A 307 -25.44 -15.49 -8.44
CA ALA A 307 -24.69 -14.25 -8.70
C ALA A 307 -24.35 -13.53 -7.39
N GLU A 308 -25.31 -13.45 -6.47
CA GLU A 308 -25.06 -12.88 -5.15
C GLU A 308 -24.03 -13.70 -4.36
N ALA A 309 -24.10 -15.02 -4.41
CA ALA A 309 -23.12 -15.90 -3.75
C ALA A 309 -21.69 -15.63 -4.27
N GLN A 310 -21.54 -15.38 -5.58
CA GLN A 310 -20.25 -15.04 -6.18
C GLN A 310 -19.72 -13.69 -5.69
N VAL A 311 -20.56 -12.65 -5.63
CA VAL A 311 -20.21 -11.34 -5.11
C VAL A 311 -19.80 -11.42 -3.63
N ARG A 312 -20.53 -12.22 -2.84
CA ARG A 312 -20.19 -12.47 -1.42
C ARG A 312 -18.87 -13.19 -1.27
N GLN A 313 -18.60 -14.22 -2.11
CA GLN A 313 -17.31 -14.92 -2.10
C GLN A 313 -16.15 -13.97 -2.40
N ASP A 314 -16.31 -13.06 -3.35
CA ASP A 314 -15.29 -12.06 -3.67
C ASP A 314 -15.00 -11.14 -2.50
N ARG A 315 -16.06 -10.67 -1.82
CA ARG A 315 -15.94 -9.85 -0.63
C ARG A 315 -15.29 -10.60 0.54
N ASP A 316 -15.65 -11.86 0.73
CA ASP A 316 -15.10 -12.70 1.79
C ASP A 316 -13.60 -12.97 1.55
N ASP A 317 -13.20 -13.23 0.30
CA ASP A 317 -11.79 -13.35 -0.07
C ASP A 317 -11.00 -12.09 0.27
N GLY A 318 -11.52 -10.92 -0.10
CA GLY A 318 -10.89 -9.63 0.24
C GLY A 318 -10.79 -9.42 1.75
N THR A 319 -11.88 -9.67 2.47
CA THR A 319 -11.93 -9.54 3.93
C THR A 319 -10.92 -10.47 4.61
N ALA A 320 -10.78 -11.70 4.14
CA ALA A 320 -9.85 -12.70 4.69
C ALA A 320 -8.37 -12.27 4.57
N ILE A 321 -8.04 -11.43 3.62
CA ILE A 321 -6.69 -10.88 3.42
C ILE A 321 -6.53 -9.46 3.96
N GLY A 322 -7.56 -8.90 4.61
CA GLY A 322 -7.52 -7.59 5.26
C GLY A 322 -7.98 -6.40 4.42
N VAL A 323 -8.55 -6.62 3.22
CA VAL A 323 -9.18 -5.55 2.43
C VAL A 323 -10.35 -4.96 3.21
N ASN A 324 -10.38 -3.64 3.35
CA ASN A 324 -11.42 -2.90 4.08
C ASN A 324 -11.85 -1.60 3.39
N SER A 325 -11.30 -1.31 2.23
CA SER A 325 -11.60 -0.12 1.42
C SER A 325 -11.43 -0.42 -0.07
N THR A 326 -12.04 0.40 -0.92
CA THR A 326 -11.97 0.29 -2.38
C THR A 326 -11.51 1.60 -3.05
N PRO A 327 -10.80 1.52 -4.18
CA PRO A 327 -10.24 0.29 -4.73
C PRO A 327 -9.08 -0.23 -3.88
N THR A 328 -8.86 -1.56 -3.84
CA THR A 328 -7.63 -2.16 -3.35
C THR A 328 -7.10 -3.08 -4.45
N PHE A 329 -5.82 -2.93 -4.77
CA PHE A 329 -5.14 -3.71 -5.82
C PHE A 329 -4.11 -4.64 -5.23
N LEU A 330 -3.97 -5.82 -5.82
CA LEU A 330 -2.86 -6.73 -5.59
C LEU A 330 -2.07 -6.90 -6.89
N VAL A 331 -0.87 -6.37 -6.96
CA VAL A 331 0.03 -6.54 -8.12
C VAL A 331 1.00 -7.68 -7.80
N ASN A 332 0.79 -8.87 -8.37
CA ASN A 332 1.51 -10.10 -7.99
C ASN A 332 1.57 -10.30 -6.46
N GLY A 333 0.47 -10.00 -5.76
CA GLY A 333 0.35 -10.09 -4.31
C GLY A 333 0.83 -8.86 -3.53
N ILE A 334 1.39 -7.84 -4.17
CA ILE A 334 1.74 -6.57 -3.53
C ILE A 334 0.49 -5.72 -3.41
N GLU A 335 0.10 -5.39 -2.18
CA GLU A 335 -1.10 -4.61 -1.91
C GLU A 335 -0.87 -3.11 -2.16
N LEU A 336 -1.82 -2.49 -2.86
CA LEU A 336 -1.93 -1.04 -3.06
C LEU A 336 -3.36 -0.64 -2.68
N VAL A 337 -3.51 0.19 -1.65
CA VAL A 337 -4.80 0.62 -1.11
C VAL A 337 -5.17 2.00 -1.63
N GLY A 338 -6.42 2.16 -2.05
CA GLY A 338 -6.94 3.40 -2.59
C GLY A 338 -6.54 3.61 -4.05
N LEU A 339 -6.66 4.85 -4.53
CA LEU A 339 -6.15 5.26 -5.84
C LEU A 339 -4.67 5.61 -5.67
N PRO A 340 -3.74 4.72 -6.04
CA PRO A 340 -2.32 5.07 -6.03
C PRO A 340 -2.06 6.14 -7.09
N SER A 341 -1.03 6.97 -6.90
CA SER A 341 -0.62 7.83 -8.00
C SER A 341 -0.14 6.98 -9.19
N ASP A 342 -0.32 7.49 -10.40
CA ASP A 342 0.13 6.82 -11.64
C ASP A 342 1.57 6.35 -11.54
N LYS A 343 2.44 7.16 -10.95
CA LYS A 343 3.86 6.84 -10.76
C LYS A 343 4.08 5.69 -9.80
N SER A 344 3.35 5.65 -8.67
CA SER A 344 3.50 4.57 -7.67
C SER A 344 2.97 3.24 -8.21
N PHE A 345 1.86 3.28 -8.95
CA PHE A 345 1.29 2.10 -9.58
C PHE A 345 2.21 1.55 -10.68
N GLU A 346 2.63 2.42 -11.59
CA GLU A 346 3.57 2.10 -12.67
C GLU A 346 4.90 1.56 -12.13
N TYR A 347 5.43 2.15 -11.05
CA TYR A 347 6.65 1.67 -10.41
C TYR A 347 6.51 0.21 -9.94
N VAL A 348 5.40 -0.15 -9.29
CA VAL A 348 5.18 -1.52 -8.82
C VAL A 348 5.04 -2.48 -9.99
N VAL A 349 4.23 -2.16 -11.01
CA VAL A 349 4.06 -2.99 -12.22
C VAL A 349 5.38 -3.19 -12.95
N SER A 350 6.11 -2.12 -13.23
CA SER A 350 7.42 -2.18 -13.90
C SER A 350 8.45 -2.97 -13.10
N SER A 351 8.44 -2.87 -11.77
CA SER A 351 9.33 -3.65 -10.91
C SER A 351 9.05 -5.14 -10.98
N GLU A 352 7.77 -5.53 -11.03
CA GLU A 352 7.36 -6.93 -11.17
C GLU A 352 7.72 -7.50 -12.54
N LEU A 353 7.52 -6.73 -13.61
CA LEU A 353 7.95 -7.11 -14.96
C LEU A 353 9.47 -7.36 -15.05
N LYS A 354 10.28 -6.49 -14.42
CA LYS A 354 11.74 -6.67 -14.38
C LYS A 354 12.16 -7.95 -13.64
N LYS A 355 11.51 -8.28 -12.52
CA LYS A 355 11.79 -9.51 -11.76
C LYS A 355 11.51 -10.77 -12.58
N GLN A 356 10.37 -10.81 -13.29
CA GLN A 356 10.00 -11.94 -14.13
C GLN A 356 11.02 -12.15 -15.26
N HIS A 357 11.49 -11.08 -15.88
CA HIS A 357 12.50 -11.14 -16.93
C HIS A 357 13.88 -11.63 -16.43
N GLN A 358 14.20 -11.39 -15.16
CA GLN A 358 15.43 -11.90 -14.53
C GLN A 358 15.31 -13.37 -14.12
N ALA A 359 14.13 -13.86 -13.76
CA ALA A 359 13.88 -15.24 -13.37
C ALA A 359 13.82 -16.19 -14.58
N SER A 360 13.59 -15.67 -15.80
CA SER A 360 13.52 -16.44 -17.06
C SER A 360 14.86 -16.49 -17.81
N ARG A 361 15.92 -15.94 -17.26
CA ARG A 361 17.31 -16.03 -17.75
C ARG A 361 18.14 -16.95 -16.87
#